data_2888fe38524a7bb24ca323e26bd5433f
#
_entry.id   2888fe38524a7bb24ca323e26bd5433f
#
_cell.length_a   1.000
_cell.length_b   1.000
_cell.length_c   1.000
_cell.angle_alpha   90.00
_cell.angle_beta   90.00
_cell.angle_gamma   90.00
#
_symmetry.space_group_name_H-M   'P 1'
#
loop_
_entity.id
_entity.type
_entity.pdbx_description
1 polymer ?
#
loop_
_entity_poly.entity_id
_entity_poly.type
_entity_poly.pdbx_seq_one_letter_code
_entity_poly.pdbx_strand_id
1 'polypeptide(L)'
;LQKRFLTAGLSAAILAGALVSPLAVNDAQADIQQGDVQTAHAADTISSGQLAATLTRSASWQQNFIQQIAPLAQQYANYYGLYPSVMIAQAILESDWGRSTLAQAPNNNYFGIKGDYNGNKVNMPTKEWDGSKYITIDSYFRVYPDMAASFADNGNKLRNGLSWSPRYYSGTWRENTSSYRDATAWLQGRYATDKNYASKLNNLITTYNLDQYDGNNSADTNSSAHMVVRINKKPFAYIYNEKGQIVYLRALSFNTDWQSDETVTMSGEQFYQVSTYEFVRVSDVIRIK
;
A
#
# COMPACT_ATOMS: atom_id res chain seq x y z
N LEU A 1 -15.43 -43.48 -6.62
CA LEU A 1 -15.15 -42.21 -7.32
C LEU A 1 -14.95 -41.13 -6.25
N GLN A 2 -13.71 -40.96 -5.76
CA GLN A 2 -13.33 -39.90 -4.86
C GLN A 2 -13.08 -38.61 -5.68
N LYS A 3 -13.94 -37.61 -5.53
CA LYS A 3 -13.71 -36.26 -6.03
C LYS A 3 -12.61 -35.63 -5.17
N ARG A 4 -11.41 -35.49 -5.71
CA ARG A 4 -10.34 -34.64 -5.15
C ARG A 4 -10.76 -33.19 -5.36
N PHE A 5 -11.12 -32.50 -4.29
CA PHE A 5 -11.22 -31.07 -4.29
C PHE A 5 -9.79 -30.50 -4.34
N LEU A 6 -9.44 -29.89 -5.47
CA LEU A 6 -8.29 -29.02 -5.56
C LEU A 6 -8.59 -27.76 -4.71
N THR A 7 -8.04 -27.72 -3.52
CA THR A 7 -7.92 -26.47 -2.77
C THR A 7 -6.94 -25.59 -3.53
N ALA A 8 -7.44 -24.58 -4.23
CA ALA A 8 -6.62 -23.52 -4.77
C ALA A 8 -6.03 -22.75 -3.59
N GLY A 9 -4.80 -23.12 -3.18
CA GLY A 9 -4.05 -22.41 -2.18
C GLY A 9 -3.74 -20.98 -2.65
N LEU A 10 -4.28 -19.99 -1.95
CA LEU A 10 -3.83 -18.61 -2.08
C LEU A 10 -2.47 -18.52 -1.39
N SER A 11 -1.41 -18.60 -2.16
CA SER A 11 -0.07 -18.28 -1.66
C SER A 11 0.30 -16.91 -2.19
N ALA A 12 0.41 -15.94 -1.29
CA ALA A 12 1.08 -14.69 -1.62
C ALA A 12 2.55 -15.02 -1.89
N ALA A 13 3.06 -14.53 -3.01
CA ALA A 13 4.47 -14.70 -3.36
C ALA A 13 5.31 -13.87 -2.39
N ILE A 14 6.05 -14.53 -1.50
CA ILE A 14 7.11 -13.84 -0.75
C ILE A 14 8.29 -13.71 -1.70
N LEU A 15 8.41 -12.56 -2.35
CA LEU A 15 9.67 -12.13 -2.95
C LEU A 15 10.66 -11.93 -1.79
N ALA A 16 11.62 -12.85 -1.66
CA ALA A 16 12.68 -12.74 -0.65
C ALA A 16 13.56 -11.55 -1.00
N GLY A 17 13.19 -10.38 -0.49
CA GLY A 17 14.11 -9.26 -0.35
C GLY A 17 15.17 -9.64 0.69
N ALA A 18 16.44 -9.43 0.37
CA ALA A 18 17.54 -9.68 1.27
C ALA A 18 17.32 -8.98 2.61
N LEU A 19 17.17 -9.76 3.66
CA LEU A 19 17.15 -9.28 5.05
C LEU A 19 18.50 -8.62 5.33
N VAL A 20 18.52 -7.31 5.44
CA VAL A 20 19.60 -6.62 6.11
C VAL A 20 19.39 -6.85 7.60
N SER A 21 20.12 -7.81 8.16
CA SER A 21 20.15 -8.06 9.60
C SER A 21 20.66 -6.80 10.32
N PRO A 22 20.07 -6.42 11.46
CA PRO A 22 20.68 -5.42 12.32
C PRO A 22 22.02 -5.97 12.85
N LEU A 23 23.10 -5.20 12.68
CA LEU A 23 24.40 -5.50 13.25
C LEU A 23 24.26 -5.57 14.78
N ALA A 24 24.43 -6.77 15.32
CA ALA A 24 24.63 -6.96 16.74
C ALA A 24 25.99 -6.33 17.12
N VAL A 25 25.95 -5.36 18.02
CA VAL A 25 27.15 -4.83 18.66
C VAL A 25 27.54 -5.83 19.74
N ASN A 26 28.56 -6.64 19.47
CA ASN A 26 29.19 -7.46 20.49
C ASN A 26 30.34 -6.64 21.13
N ASP A 27 30.17 -6.35 22.41
CA ASP A 27 31.28 -5.97 23.28
C ASP A 27 32.21 -7.18 23.42
N ALA A 28 33.37 -7.07 22.82
CA ALA A 28 34.50 -7.95 23.09
C ALA A 28 35.67 -7.09 23.55
N GLN A 29 35.91 -7.08 24.87
CA GLN A 29 37.22 -6.72 25.42
C GLN A 29 38.23 -7.80 24.99
N ALA A 30 39.26 -7.39 24.31
CA ALA A 30 40.42 -8.24 24.05
C ALA A 30 41.70 -7.50 24.36
N ASP A 31 42.50 -8.17 25.14
CA ASP A 31 43.86 -7.84 25.62
C ASP A 31 44.79 -7.41 24.50
N ILE A 32 45.60 -6.39 24.84
CA ILE A 32 46.71 -5.90 24.01
C ILE A 32 47.94 -6.78 24.28
N GLN A 33 48.44 -7.47 23.26
CA GLN A 33 49.84 -7.86 23.20
C GLN A 33 50.46 -7.36 21.89
N GLN A 34 51.62 -6.69 22.07
CA GLN A 34 52.47 -6.14 21.02
C GLN A 34 53.13 -7.22 20.17
N GLY A 35 53.19 -7.01 18.87
CA GLY A 35 54.07 -7.77 17.96
C GLY A 35 53.77 -7.50 16.48
N ASP A 36 54.67 -6.70 15.90
CA ASP A 36 55.06 -6.61 14.49
C ASP A 36 54.10 -6.15 13.38
N VAL A 37 54.52 -5.03 12.86
CA VAL A 37 54.14 -4.30 11.66
C VAL A 37 54.43 -5.14 10.41
N GLN A 38 53.39 -5.37 9.54
CA GLN A 38 53.51 -5.07 8.10
C GLN A 38 52.21 -5.36 7.33
N THR A 39 51.92 -4.39 6.45
CA THR A 39 50.92 -4.38 5.35
C THR A 39 49.46 -4.33 5.74
N ALA A 40 48.99 -3.12 5.99
CA ALA A 40 47.59 -2.72 5.98
C ALA A 40 47.05 -2.79 4.55
N HIS A 41 46.11 -3.71 4.30
CA HIS A 41 45.09 -3.48 3.28
C HIS A 41 44.13 -2.44 3.85
N ALA A 42 43.96 -1.33 3.13
CA ALA A 42 43.03 -0.27 3.46
C ALA A 42 41.63 -0.83 3.66
N ALA A 43 41.25 -1.05 4.91
CA ALA A 43 39.83 -1.12 5.26
C ALA A 43 39.30 0.30 5.09
N ASP A 44 38.44 0.52 4.08
CA ASP A 44 37.69 1.75 3.93
C ASP A 44 36.88 1.98 5.21
N THR A 45 37.42 2.77 6.10
CA THR A 45 36.71 3.29 7.27
C THR A 45 35.66 4.26 6.74
N ILE A 46 34.41 3.76 6.55
CA ILE A 46 33.28 4.61 6.27
C ILE A 46 33.16 5.63 7.41
N SER A 47 33.42 6.90 7.11
CA SER A 47 33.35 7.95 8.11
C SER A 47 31.92 8.02 8.69
N SER A 48 31.79 8.43 9.96
CA SER A 48 30.50 8.63 10.62
C SER A 48 29.58 9.55 9.80
N GLY A 49 30.14 10.51 9.08
CA GLY A 49 29.39 11.37 8.16
C GLY A 49 28.86 10.65 6.92
N GLN A 50 29.60 9.71 6.35
CA GLN A 50 29.15 8.89 5.22
C GLN A 50 28.07 7.90 5.65
N LEU A 51 28.21 7.31 6.86
CA LEU A 51 27.17 6.44 7.43
C LEU A 51 25.89 7.23 7.70
N ALA A 52 25.96 8.41 8.31
CA ALA A 52 24.84 9.29 8.55
C ALA A 52 24.17 9.72 7.24
N ALA A 53 24.92 10.11 6.22
CA ALA A 53 24.40 10.47 4.90
C ALA A 53 23.71 9.29 4.20
N THR A 54 24.24 8.07 4.36
CA THR A 54 23.63 6.85 3.82
C THR A 54 22.33 6.52 4.54
N LEU A 55 22.28 6.63 5.86
CA LEU A 55 21.07 6.42 6.66
C LEU A 55 20.00 7.46 6.34
N THR A 56 20.36 8.74 6.22
CA THR A 56 19.44 9.82 5.84
C THR A 56 18.87 9.62 4.42
N ARG A 57 19.72 9.20 3.48
CA ARG A 57 19.29 8.91 2.10
C ARG A 57 18.39 7.68 2.04
N SER A 58 18.67 6.64 2.83
CA SER A 58 17.83 5.45 2.94
C SER A 58 16.45 5.81 3.52
N ALA A 59 16.39 6.58 4.61
CA ALA A 59 15.13 7.05 5.18
C ALA A 59 14.32 7.90 4.20
N SER A 60 14.97 8.67 3.33
CA SER A 60 14.29 9.56 2.38
C SER A 60 13.56 8.81 1.25
N TRP A 61 14.13 7.74 0.69
CA TRP A 61 13.46 7.03 -0.41
C TRP A 61 12.26 6.20 0.06
N GLN A 62 12.33 5.64 1.26
CA GLN A 62 11.21 4.95 1.89
C GLN A 62 10.05 5.92 2.16
N GLN A 63 10.39 7.08 2.71
CA GLN A 63 9.40 8.14 2.94
C GLN A 63 8.78 8.64 1.62
N ASN A 64 9.59 8.81 0.59
CA ASN A 64 9.09 9.21 -0.74
C ASN A 64 8.12 8.16 -1.31
N PHE A 65 8.43 6.86 -1.15
CA PHE A 65 7.51 5.81 -1.58
C PHE A 65 6.19 5.87 -0.81
N ILE A 66 6.23 6.03 0.52
CA ILE A 66 5.01 6.19 1.32
C ILE A 66 4.20 7.41 0.85
N GLN A 67 4.83 8.56 0.66
CA GLN A 67 4.16 9.77 0.15
C GLN A 67 3.51 9.56 -1.22
N GLN A 68 4.15 8.78 -2.08
CA GLN A 68 3.62 8.45 -3.41
C GLN A 68 2.36 7.58 -3.33
N ILE A 69 2.34 6.56 -2.43
CA ILE A 69 1.27 5.58 -2.40
C ILE A 69 0.15 5.90 -1.40
N ALA A 70 0.42 6.72 -0.37
CA ALA A 70 -0.54 7.02 0.69
C ALA A 70 -1.85 7.63 0.17
N PRO A 71 -1.85 8.58 -0.80
CA PRO A 71 -3.10 9.10 -1.36
C PRO A 71 -3.95 8.03 -2.04
N LEU A 72 -3.31 7.09 -2.77
CA LEU A 72 -4.02 5.98 -3.41
C LEU A 72 -4.59 5.01 -2.38
N ALA A 73 -3.80 4.70 -1.35
CA ALA A 73 -4.25 3.83 -0.26
C ALA A 73 -5.42 4.46 0.49
N GLN A 74 -5.37 5.76 0.83
CA GLN A 74 -6.47 6.46 1.46
C GLN A 74 -7.73 6.45 0.58
N GLN A 75 -7.58 6.75 -0.71
CA GLN A 75 -8.68 6.75 -1.65
C GLN A 75 -9.38 5.38 -1.70
N TYR A 76 -8.62 4.32 -2.00
CA TYR A 76 -9.22 3.01 -2.27
C TYR A 76 -9.56 2.25 -0.98
N ALA A 77 -8.75 2.35 0.08
CA ALA A 77 -9.12 1.74 1.34
C ALA A 77 -10.38 2.37 1.94
N ASN A 78 -10.50 3.69 1.94
CA ASN A 78 -11.72 4.35 2.41
C ASN A 78 -12.94 4.01 1.56
N TYR A 79 -12.80 3.98 0.23
CA TYR A 79 -13.89 3.58 -0.68
C TYR A 79 -14.41 2.17 -0.38
N TYR A 80 -13.51 1.24 -0.04
CA TYR A 80 -13.85 -0.15 0.25
C TYR A 80 -14.07 -0.44 1.76
N GLY A 81 -14.05 0.57 2.63
CA GLY A 81 -14.23 0.40 4.08
C GLY A 81 -13.07 -0.38 4.73
N LEU A 82 -11.85 -0.15 4.28
CA LEU A 82 -10.61 -0.80 4.75
C LEU A 82 -9.71 0.22 5.45
N TYR A 83 -8.59 -0.26 6.02
CA TYR A 83 -7.57 0.57 6.64
C TYR A 83 -6.50 1.00 5.62
N PRO A 84 -6.33 2.31 5.33
CA PRO A 84 -5.21 2.81 4.54
C PRO A 84 -3.85 2.33 5.03
N SER A 85 -3.62 2.34 6.35
CA SER A 85 -2.37 1.87 6.96
C SER A 85 -2.03 0.43 6.56
N VAL A 86 -3.04 -0.45 6.56
CA VAL A 86 -2.86 -1.86 6.16
C VAL A 86 -2.56 -1.96 4.68
N MET A 87 -3.27 -1.20 3.84
CA MET A 87 -3.03 -1.19 2.39
C MET A 87 -1.64 -0.67 2.04
N ILE A 88 -1.15 0.39 2.71
CA ILE A 88 0.23 0.90 2.56
C ILE A 88 1.23 -0.17 2.99
N ALA A 89 1.05 -0.78 4.17
CA ALA A 89 1.95 -1.81 4.67
C ALA A 89 2.01 -3.04 3.76
N GLN A 90 0.87 -3.46 3.18
CA GLN A 90 0.83 -4.52 2.16
C GLN A 90 1.61 -4.11 0.92
N ALA A 91 1.37 -2.92 0.37
CA ALA A 91 2.08 -2.44 -0.81
C ALA A 91 3.60 -2.40 -0.58
N ILE A 92 4.05 -1.93 0.58
CA ILE A 92 5.47 -1.93 0.97
C ILE A 92 6.04 -3.36 0.97
N LEU A 93 5.36 -4.26 1.68
CA LEU A 93 5.84 -5.63 1.91
C LEU A 93 5.85 -6.45 0.61
N GLU A 94 4.75 -6.42 -0.15
CA GLU A 94 4.56 -7.25 -1.34
C GLU A 94 5.39 -6.77 -2.54
N SER A 95 5.64 -5.46 -2.63
CA SER A 95 6.37 -4.86 -3.76
C SER A 95 7.85 -4.62 -3.50
N ASP A 96 8.35 -4.94 -2.30
CA ASP A 96 9.68 -4.50 -1.86
C ASP A 96 9.84 -2.98 -2.06
N TRP A 97 8.91 -2.21 -1.47
CA TRP A 97 8.93 -0.76 -1.61
C TRP A 97 8.80 -0.28 -3.07
N GLY A 98 8.01 -0.96 -3.86
CA GLY A 98 7.84 -0.66 -5.27
C GLY A 98 9.01 -1.04 -6.18
N ARG A 99 10.05 -1.72 -5.64
CA ARG A 99 11.29 -2.04 -6.38
C ARG A 99 11.26 -3.40 -7.08
N SER A 100 10.30 -4.26 -6.72
CA SER A 100 10.19 -5.57 -7.37
C SER A 100 9.86 -5.43 -8.85
N THR A 101 10.36 -6.34 -9.69
CA THR A 101 10.06 -6.38 -11.13
C THR A 101 8.56 -6.38 -11.40
N LEU A 102 7.78 -7.00 -10.52
CA LEU A 102 6.33 -7.08 -10.67
C LEU A 102 5.64 -5.73 -10.36
N ALA A 103 6.21 -4.92 -9.45
CA ALA A 103 5.68 -3.59 -9.13
C ALA A 103 6.07 -2.52 -10.16
N GLN A 104 7.17 -2.73 -10.89
CA GLN A 104 7.65 -1.79 -11.90
C GLN A 104 6.81 -1.85 -13.20
N ALA A 105 6.83 -0.75 -13.96
CA ALA A 105 6.28 -0.74 -15.30
C ALA A 105 6.98 -1.81 -16.19
N PRO A 106 6.24 -2.50 -17.07
CA PRO A 106 4.83 -2.29 -17.41
C PRO A 106 3.84 -3.03 -16.50
N ASN A 107 4.28 -3.75 -15.46
CA ASN A 107 3.43 -4.68 -14.71
C ASN A 107 2.57 -3.97 -13.66
N ASN A 108 3.11 -2.98 -12.94
CA ASN A 108 2.43 -2.14 -11.95
C ASN A 108 1.65 -2.91 -10.87
N ASN A 109 2.07 -4.13 -10.52
CA ASN A 109 1.38 -4.99 -9.55
C ASN A 109 2.05 -4.90 -8.18
N TYR A 110 1.53 -4.03 -7.34
CA TYR A 110 2.10 -3.72 -6.01
C TYR A 110 1.69 -4.71 -4.91
N PHE A 111 0.77 -5.61 -5.18
CA PHE A 111 0.21 -6.53 -4.17
C PHE A 111 0.41 -8.00 -4.51
N GLY A 112 1.19 -8.32 -5.54
CA GLY A 112 1.46 -9.70 -5.93
C GLY A 112 0.20 -10.47 -6.33
N ILE A 113 -0.83 -9.81 -6.86
CA ILE A 113 -2.10 -10.46 -7.19
C ILE A 113 -1.94 -11.34 -8.42
N LYS A 114 -2.26 -12.63 -8.25
CA LYS A 114 -2.21 -13.64 -9.30
C LYS A 114 -3.44 -13.60 -10.21
N GLY A 115 -3.28 -14.15 -11.41
CA GLY A 115 -4.33 -14.24 -12.43
C GLY A 115 -4.13 -13.24 -13.56
N ASP A 116 -5.23 -12.77 -14.14
CA ASP A 116 -5.21 -11.73 -15.16
C ASP A 116 -6.06 -10.51 -14.73
N TYR A 117 -5.75 -9.36 -15.32
CA TYR A 117 -6.52 -8.13 -15.19
C TYR A 117 -6.97 -7.71 -16.59
N ASN A 118 -8.26 -7.94 -16.89
CA ASN A 118 -8.82 -7.69 -18.23
C ASN A 118 -8.00 -8.35 -19.38
N GLY A 119 -7.53 -9.59 -19.14
CA GLY A 119 -6.70 -10.34 -20.08
C GLY A 119 -5.20 -10.06 -19.97
N ASN A 120 -4.77 -9.03 -19.24
CA ASN A 120 -3.36 -8.66 -19.09
C ASN A 120 -2.72 -9.40 -17.92
N LYS A 121 -1.65 -10.15 -18.23
CA LYS A 121 -0.91 -10.95 -17.25
C LYS A 121 0.54 -11.14 -17.68
N VAL A 122 1.40 -11.39 -16.70
CA VAL A 122 2.80 -11.76 -16.90
C VAL A 122 3.09 -13.09 -16.20
N ASN A 123 3.87 -13.96 -16.83
CA ASN A 123 4.32 -15.20 -16.21
C ASN A 123 5.67 -14.94 -15.53
N MET A 124 5.75 -15.26 -14.22
CA MET A 124 6.96 -15.04 -13.42
C MET A 124 7.17 -16.20 -12.43
N PRO A 125 8.42 -16.55 -12.13
CA PRO A 125 8.73 -17.50 -11.07
C PRO A 125 8.34 -16.94 -9.71
N THR A 126 7.74 -17.80 -8.88
CA THR A 126 7.37 -17.48 -7.50
C THR A 126 7.69 -18.63 -6.58
N LYS A 127 8.00 -18.34 -5.31
CA LYS A 127 8.22 -19.35 -4.29
C LYS A 127 6.90 -19.69 -3.63
N GLU A 128 6.55 -20.98 -3.66
CA GLU A 128 5.35 -21.53 -3.03
C GLU A 128 5.73 -22.58 -1.99
N TRP A 129 4.97 -22.63 -0.91
CA TRP A 129 5.12 -23.69 0.09
C TRP A 129 4.35 -24.93 -0.34
N ASP A 130 5.04 -26.07 -0.54
CA ASP A 130 4.41 -27.32 -1.00
C ASP A 130 3.84 -28.18 0.15
N GLY A 131 3.93 -27.69 1.38
CA GLY A 131 3.58 -28.41 2.61
C GLY A 131 4.80 -28.86 3.43
N SER A 132 6.00 -28.90 2.82
CA SER A 132 7.25 -29.33 3.45
C SER A 132 8.41 -28.36 3.21
N LYS A 133 8.48 -27.74 2.05
CA LYS A 133 9.56 -26.83 1.62
C LYS A 133 9.05 -25.78 0.65
N TYR A 134 9.85 -24.74 0.45
CA TYR A 134 9.61 -23.78 -0.63
C TYR A 134 10.09 -24.37 -1.97
N ILE A 135 9.20 -24.35 -2.96
CA ILE A 135 9.50 -24.69 -4.35
C ILE A 135 9.30 -23.46 -5.23
N THR A 136 10.05 -23.38 -6.32
CA THR A 136 9.85 -22.34 -7.33
C THR A 136 8.94 -22.89 -8.41
N ILE A 137 7.85 -22.18 -8.69
CA ILE A 137 6.91 -22.49 -9.77
C ILE A 137 6.63 -21.24 -10.59
N ASP A 138 6.25 -21.39 -11.84
CA ASP A 138 5.77 -20.29 -12.65
C ASP A 138 4.30 -20.00 -12.34
N SER A 139 3.97 -18.74 -12.23
CA SER A 139 2.60 -18.27 -11.99
C SER A 139 2.29 -17.05 -12.83
N TYR A 140 1.03 -16.93 -13.26
CA TYR A 140 0.55 -15.71 -13.87
C TYR A 140 0.19 -14.68 -12.82
N PHE A 141 0.66 -13.44 -13.00
CA PHE A 141 0.33 -12.28 -12.19
C PHE A 141 -0.38 -11.24 -13.03
N ARG A 142 -1.29 -10.49 -12.41
CA ARG A 142 -2.00 -9.39 -13.05
C ARG A 142 -1.05 -8.30 -13.48
N VAL A 143 -1.30 -7.74 -14.67
CA VAL A 143 -0.61 -6.55 -15.18
C VAL A 143 -1.61 -5.40 -15.23
N TYR A 144 -1.30 -4.32 -14.54
CA TYR A 144 -2.15 -3.16 -14.43
C TYR A 144 -1.67 -2.02 -15.32
N PRO A 145 -2.58 -1.17 -15.83
CA PRO A 145 -2.19 -0.01 -16.63
C PRO A 145 -1.37 1.01 -15.84
N ASP A 146 -1.63 1.10 -14.54
CA ASP A 146 -0.95 2.01 -13.62
C ASP A 146 -1.02 1.51 -12.17
N MET A 147 -0.38 2.26 -11.27
CA MET A 147 -0.37 1.99 -9.83
C MET A 147 -1.79 2.08 -9.23
N ALA A 148 -2.59 3.05 -9.64
CA ALA A 148 -3.92 3.29 -9.10
C ALA A 148 -4.86 2.09 -9.33
N ALA A 149 -4.79 1.46 -10.52
CA ALA A 149 -5.54 0.24 -10.83
C ALA A 149 -5.16 -0.94 -9.93
N SER A 150 -3.87 -1.07 -9.57
CA SER A 150 -3.40 -2.10 -8.64
C SER A 150 -3.97 -1.89 -7.23
N PHE A 151 -4.00 -0.65 -6.73
CA PHE A 151 -4.59 -0.30 -5.44
C PHE A 151 -6.10 -0.51 -5.42
N ALA A 152 -6.79 -0.10 -6.49
CA ALA A 152 -8.23 -0.31 -6.65
C ALA A 152 -8.58 -1.80 -6.62
N ASP A 153 -7.83 -2.63 -7.33
CA ASP A 153 -8.07 -4.06 -7.41
C ASP A 153 -7.79 -4.79 -6.10
N ASN A 154 -6.75 -4.36 -5.34
CA ASN A 154 -6.52 -4.88 -4.00
C ASN A 154 -7.68 -4.55 -3.05
N GLY A 155 -8.15 -3.30 -3.04
CA GLY A 155 -9.31 -2.89 -2.27
C GLY A 155 -10.56 -3.69 -2.65
N ASN A 156 -10.83 -3.82 -3.95
CA ASN A 156 -11.94 -4.63 -4.46
C ASN A 156 -11.86 -6.09 -4.02
N LYS A 157 -10.67 -6.71 -4.11
CA LYS A 157 -10.44 -8.09 -3.66
C LYS A 157 -10.72 -8.27 -2.17
N LEU A 158 -10.24 -7.35 -1.32
CA LEU A 158 -10.46 -7.43 0.12
C LEU A 158 -11.92 -7.16 0.50
N ARG A 159 -12.64 -6.32 -0.23
CA ARG A 159 -14.04 -6.03 0.04
C ARG A 159 -14.99 -7.09 -0.48
N ASN A 160 -14.78 -7.56 -1.71
CA ASN A 160 -15.69 -8.47 -2.39
C ASN A 160 -15.25 -9.93 -2.30
N GLY A 161 -14.10 -10.20 -1.69
CA GLY A 161 -13.61 -11.55 -1.40
C GLY A 161 -13.24 -12.33 -2.66
N LEU A 162 -13.57 -13.60 -2.65
CA LEU A 162 -13.26 -14.56 -3.71
C LEU A 162 -14.57 -15.02 -4.35
N SER A 163 -14.54 -15.44 -5.61
CA SER A 163 -15.74 -15.88 -6.35
C SER A 163 -16.56 -16.96 -5.62
N TRP A 164 -15.88 -17.83 -4.86
CA TRP A 164 -16.52 -18.89 -4.07
C TRP A 164 -16.80 -18.48 -2.61
N SER A 165 -16.27 -17.35 -2.14
CA SER A 165 -16.48 -16.82 -0.78
C SER A 165 -16.40 -15.29 -0.78
N PRO A 166 -17.49 -14.59 -1.03
CA PRO A 166 -17.50 -13.12 -1.10
C PRO A 166 -17.12 -12.43 0.22
N ARG A 167 -17.28 -13.12 1.35
CA ARG A 167 -16.90 -12.59 2.68
C ARG A 167 -15.57 -13.09 3.20
N TYR A 168 -14.73 -13.70 2.35
CA TYR A 168 -13.46 -14.33 2.75
C TYR A 168 -12.54 -13.38 3.53
N TYR A 169 -12.52 -12.11 3.16
CA TYR A 169 -11.72 -11.07 3.80
C TYR A 169 -12.52 -10.15 4.74
N SER A 170 -13.76 -10.51 5.11
CA SER A 170 -14.64 -9.63 5.90
C SER A 170 -14.09 -9.18 7.26
N GLY A 171 -13.15 -9.90 7.86
CA GLY A 171 -12.45 -9.47 9.08
C GLY A 171 -11.35 -8.42 8.83
N THR A 172 -11.20 -7.92 7.61
CA THR A 172 -10.37 -6.73 7.32
C THR A 172 -11.20 -5.45 7.21
N TRP A 173 -12.54 -5.57 7.20
CA TRP A 173 -13.44 -4.43 7.02
C TRP A 173 -13.52 -3.63 8.31
N ARG A 174 -13.51 -2.30 8.20
CA ARG A 174 -13.54 -1.40 9.38
C ARG A 174 -14.74 -1.66 10.28
N GLU A 175 -15.90 -1.94 9.70
CA GLU A 175 -17.12 -2.24 10.46
C GLU A 175 -17.07 -3.55 11.24
N ASN A 176 -16.11 -4.44 10.96
CA ASN A 176 -15.95 -5.73 11.61
C ASN A 176 -14.69 -5.81 12.49
N THR A 177 -14.01 -4.69 12.72
CA THR A 177 -12.73 -4.62 13.41
C THR A 177 -12.72 -3.47 14.40
N SER A 178 -11.95 -3.59 15.48
CA SER A 178 -11.71 -2.52 16.45
C SER A 178 -10.49 -1.68 16.08
N SER A 179 -9.57 -2.24 15.29
CA SER A 179 -8.35 -1.58 14.87
C SER A 179 -7.74 -2.25 13.63
N TYR A 180 -6.73 -1.60 13.02
CA TYR A 180 -5.94 -2.21 11.95
C TYR A 180 -5.29 -3.54 12.35
N ARG A 181 -5.05 -3.78 13.66
CA ARG A 181 -4.44 -5.02 14.16
C ARG A 181 -5.35 -6.23 13.95
N ASP A 182 -6.66 -6.06 14.07
CA ASP A 182 -7.63 -7.12 13.79
C ASP A 182 -7.61 -7.44 12.29
N ALA A 183 -7.54 -6.42 11.44
CA ALA A 183 -7.45 -6.59 10.00
C ALA A 183 -6.17 -7.31 9.58
N THR A 184 -5.01 -6.95 10.13
CA THR A 184 -3.74 -7.64 9.83
C THR A 184 -3.73 -9.09 10.32
N ALA A 185 -4.32 -9.35 11.50
CA ALA A 185 -4.48 -10.71 12.03
C ALA A 185 -5.39 -11.55 11.12
N TRP A 186 -6.45 -10.97 10.56
CA TRP A 186 -7.33 -11.67 9.63
C TRP A 186 -6.66 -12.01 8.30
N LEU A 187 -5.75 -11.16 7.83
CA LEU A 187 -5.00 -11.40 6.59
C LEU A 187 -4.01 -12.56 6.73
N GLN A 188 -3.45 -12.78 7.92
CA GLN A 188 -2.53 -13.89 8.16
C GLN A 188 -3.24 -15.24 7.98
N GLY A 189 -2.66 -16.12 7.17
CA GLY A 189 -3.24 -17.39 6.80
C GLY A 189 -4.34 -17.33 5.72
N ARG A 190 -4.75 -16.11 5.30
CA ARG A 190 -5.76 -15.89 4.25
C ARG A 190 -5.19 -15.17 3.03
N TYR A 191 -4.51 -14.06 3.24
CA TYR A 191 -3.84 -13.33 2.17
C TYR A 191 -2.45 -13.92 1.91
N ALA A 192 -1.70 -14.17 2.98
CA ALA A 192 -0.39 -14.79 2.95
C ALA A 192 -0.32 -15.99 3.91
N THR A 193 0.39 -17.05 3.52
CA THR A 193 0.63 -18.24 4.35
C THR A 193 1.71 -18.05 5.40
N ASP A 194 2.44 -16.93 5.34
CA ASP A 194 3.46 -16.55 6.32
C ASP A 194 2.86 -16.38 7.71
N LYS A 195 3.34 -17.17 8.67
CA LYS A 195 2.88 -17.12 10.07
C LYS A 195 3.22 -15.80 10.77
N ASN A 196 4.12 -15.01 10.21
CA ASN A 196 4.54 -13.71 10.73
C ASN A 196 3.95 -12.53 9.93
N TYR A 197 2.99 -12.79 9.03
CA TYR A 197 2.46 -11.77 8.13
C TYR A 197 1.87 -10.58 8.89
N ALA A 198 1.01 -10.82 9.86
CA ALA A 198 0.42 -9.78 10.71
C ALA A 198 1.49 -8.96 11.45
N SER A 199 2.50 -9.63 12.04
CA SER A 199 3.59 -8.94 12.72
C SER A 199 4.42 -8.07 11.78
N LYS A 200 4.70 -8.54 10.56
CA LYS A 200 5.41 -7.75 9.55
C LYS A 200 4.63 -6.50 9.16
N LEU A 201 3.33 -6.62 8.90
CA LEU A 201 2.47 -5.47 8.60
C LEU A 201 2.40 -4.50 9.79
N ASN A 202 2.17 -5.01 11.00
CA ASN A 202 2.10 -4.18 12.21
C ASN A 202 3.42 -3.43 12.47
N ASN A 203 4.56 -4.08 12.26
CA ASN A 203 5.87 -3.43 12.38
C ASN A 203 6.06 -2.30 11.37
N LEU A 204 5.63 -2.48 10.12
CA LEU A 204 5.65 -1.42 9.13
C LEU A 204 4.74 -0.25 9.53
N ILE A 205 3.53 -0.56 9.98
CA ILE A 205 2.56 0.46 10.41
C ILE A 205 3.14 1.29 11.56
N THR A 206 3.70 0.64 12.58
CA THR A 206 4.25 1.35 13.74
C THR A 206 5.56 2.09 13.42
N THR A 207 6.47 1.47 12.65
CA THR A 207 7.77 2.07 12.31
C THR A 207 7.64 3.34 11.50
N TYR A 208 6.67 3.37 10.57
CA TYR A 208 6.46 4.50 9.66
C TYR A 208 5.23 5.35 10.04
N ASN A 209 4.62 5.08 11.20
CA ASN A 209 3.44 5.81 11.69
C ASN A 209 2.31 5.84 10.64
N LEU A 210 2.06 4.69 9.99
CA LEU A 210 1.12 4.62 8.86
C LEU A 210 -0.35 4.76 9.30
N ASP A 211 -0.68 4.52 10.55
CA ASP A 211 -2.01 4.70 11.14
C ASP A 211 -2.48 6.15 11.11
N GLN A 212 -1.57 7.13 10.97
CA GLN A 212 -1.93 8.52 10.69
C GLN A 212 -2.80 8.67 9.43
N TYR A 213 -2.71 7.75 8.48
CA TYR A 213 -3.49 7.75 7.24
C TYR A 213 -4.88 7.14 7.39
N ASP A 214 -5.17 6.47 8.51
CA ASP A 214 -6.44 5.79 8.72
C ASP A 214 -7.62 6.74 8.96
N GLY A 215 -7.35 8.01 9.26
CA GLY A 215 -8.33 8.95 9.76
C GLY A 215 -8.81 8.53 11.15
N ASN A 216 -9.02 9.45 12.05
CA ASN A 216 -9.57 9.14 13.35
C ASN A 216 -11.05 8.73 13.20
N ASN A 217 -11.34 7.41 13.28
CA ASN A 217 -12.67 6.92 13.68
C ASN A 217 -12.85 6.99 15.21
N SER A 218 -12.01 7.77 15.90
CA SER A 218 -12.35 8.22 17.22
C SER A 218 -13.50 9.22 17.06
N ALA A 219 -14.59 8.98 17.74
CA ALA A 219 -15.66 9.94 17.91
C ALA A 219 -15.09 11.19 18.62
N ASP A 220 -14.26 11.94 17.95
CA ASP A 220 -13.94 13.31 18.31
C ASP A 220 -15.09 14.17 17.81
N THR A 221 -15.99 14.45 18.77
CA THR A 221 -16.99 15.51 18.77
C THR A 221 -16.31 16.88 18.70
N ASN A 222 -15.59 17.14 17.62
CA ASN A 222 -15.31 18.46 17.11
C ASN A 222 -15.74 18.45 15.65
N SER A 223 -17.04 18.59 15.46
CA SER A 223 -17.66 18.72 14.15
C SER A 223 -17.25 20.04 13.51
N SER A 224 -16.16 20.00 12.76
CA SER A 224 -16.13 20.75 11.50
C SER A 224 -17.18 20.03 10.65
N ALA A 225 -18.32 20.67 10.43
CA ALA A 225 -19.39 20.10 9.64
C ALA A 225 -18.84 19.82 8.22
N HIS A 226 -18.48 18.56 7.96
CA HIS A 226 -18.06 18.16 6.63
C HIS A 226 -19.16 18.53 5.64
N MET A 227 -18.79 19.30 4.67
CA MET A 227 -19.71 19.66 3.59
C MET A 227 -19.85 18.46 2.66
N VAL A 228 -21.08 18.14 2.29
CA VAL A 228 -21.34 17.14 1.25
C VAL A 228 -21.80 17.86 0.00
N VAL A 229 -21.12 17.59 -1.10
CA VAL A 229 -21.44 18.13 -2.42
C VAL A 229 -21.90 17.02 -3.35
N ARG A 230 -22.93 17.31 -4.16
CA ARG A 230 -23.43 16.40 -5.19
C ARG A 230 -23.03 16.89 -6.56
N ILE A 231 -22.50 15.99 -7.38
CA ILE A 231 -22.16 16.32 -8.77
C ILE A 231 -23.43 16.64 -9.54
N ASN A 232 -23.55 17.88 -10.02
CA ASN A 232 -24.72 18.38 -10.78
C ASN A 232 -24.42 18.58 -12.26
N LYS A 233 -23.19 18.40 -12.68
CA LYS A 233 -22.77 18.49 -14.08
C LYS A 233 -22.96 17.16 -14.81
N LYS A 234 -23.70 17.18 -15.91
CA LYS A 234 -23.90 16.02 -16.79
C LYS A 234 -22.91 15.99 -17.94
N PRO A 235 -22.43 14.81 -18.36
CA PRO A 235 -22.62 13.50 -17.74
C PRO A 235 -21.69 13.28 -16.53
N PHE A 236 -20.69 14.11 -16.33
CA PHE A 236 -19.70 14.05 -15.25
C PHE A 236 -19.06 15.41 -14.99
N ALA A 237 -18.41 15.59 -13.85
CA ALA A 237 -17.52 16.69 -13.53
C ALA A 237 -16.05 16.24 -13.66
N TYR A 238 -15.19 17.09 -14.22
CA TYR A 238 -13.75 16.83 -14.23
C TYR A 238 -13.17 16.97 -12.84
N ILE A 239 -12.09 16.19 -12.59
CA ILE A 239 -11.22 16.33 -11.44
C ILE A 239 -10.05 17.21 -11.81
N TYR A 240 -9.62 18.04 -10.86
CA TYR A 240 -8.48 18.96 -11.00
C TYR A 240 -7.42 18.65 -9.95
N ASN A 241 -6.15 18.86 -10.27
CA ASN A 241 -5.05 18.78 -9.29
C ASN A 241 -4.87 20.12 -8.55
N GLU A 242 -3.92 20.19 -7.62
CA GLU A 242 -3.59 21.40 -6.82
C GLU A 242 -3.18 22.60 -7.65
N LYS A 243 -2.81 22.43 -8.92
CA LYS A 243 -2.47 23.48 -9.87
C LYS A 243 -3.67 23.92 -10.71
N GLY A 244 -4.86 23.39 -10.45
CA GLY A 244 -6.06 23.68 -11.24
C GLY A 244 -6.05 23.06 -12.65
N GLN A 245 -5.23 22.03 -12.88
CA GLN A 245 -5.14 21.31 -14.15
C GLN A 245 -6.01 20.06 -14.11
N ILE A 246 -6.66 19.74 -15.23
CA ILE A 246 -7.51 18.55 -15.33
C ILE A 246 -6.65 17.28 -15.13
N VAL A 247 -7.12 16.41 -14.26
CA VAL A 247 -6.60 15.04 -14.12
C VAL A 247 -7.25 14.19 -15.21
N TYR A 248 -6.48 13.88 -16.25
CA TYR A 248 -6.99 13.10 -17.39
C TYR A 248 -7.39 11.68 -16.96
N LEU A 249 -8.38 11.13 -17.66
CA LEU A 249 -8.94 9.78 -17.44
C LEU A 249 -9.69 9.59 -16.11
N ARG A 250 -9.96 10.68 -15.37
CA ARG A 250 -10.73 10.65 -14.13
C ARG A 250 -11.80 11.72 -14.12
N ALA A 251 -12.98 11.33 -13.66
CA ALA A 251 -14.13 12.24 -13.54
C ALA A 251 -15.09 11.73 -12.48
N LEU A 252 -15.90 12.61 -11.93
CA LEU A 252 -16.95 12.29 -10.96
C LEU A 252 -18.30 12.20 -11.67
N SER A 253 -18.98 11.08 -11.56
CA SER A 253 -20.24 10.83 -12.24
C SER A 253 -21.35 11.76 -11.75
N PHE A 254 -22.25 12.15 -12.66
CA PHE A 254 -23.45 12.90 -12.31
C PHE A 254 -24.24 12.22 -11.19
N ASN A 255 -24.78 13.02 -10.26
CA ASN A 255 -25.57 12.58 -9.12
C ASN A 255 -24.87 11.68 -8.12
N THR A 256 -23.54 11.77 -8.00
CA THR A 256 -22.76 11.16 -6.92
C THR A 256 -22.43 12.18 -5.85
N ASP A 257 -22.41 11.73 -4.58
CA ASP A 257 -22.18 12.56 -3.41
C ASP A 257 -20.70 12.42 -2.95
N TRP A 258 -20.09 13.54 -2.64
CA TRP A 258 -18.68 13.62 -2.24
C TRP A 258 -18.54 14.50 -1.00
N GLN A 259 -17.75 14.03 -0.06
CA GLN A 259 -17.38 14.82 1.11
C GLN A 259 -16.31 15.84 0.70
N SER A 260 -16.44 17.05 1.22
CA SER A 260 -15.45 18.11 1.04
C SER A 260 -15.15 18.76 2.38
N ASP A 261 -13.87 18.91 2.66
CA ASP A 261 -13.37 19.50 3.89
C ASP A 261 -12.89 20.94 3.69
N GLU A 262 -12.64 21.32 2.43
CA GLU A 262 -12.03 22.60 2.11
C GLU A 262 -12.54 23.16 0.79
N THR A 263 -12.61 24.50 0.73
CA THR A 263 -12.81 25.26 -0.50
C THR A 263 -11.53 26.02 -0.82
N VAL A 264 -10.98 25.80 -2.01
CA VAL A 264 -9.75 26.46 -2.46
C VAL A 264 -10.01 27.30 -3.70
N THR A 265 -9.23 28.37 -3.87
CA THR A 265 -9.27 29.21 -5.09
C THR A 265 -8.02 28.95 -5.92
N MET A 266 -8.19 28.48 -7.15
CA MET A 266 -7.10 28.26 -8.09
C MET A 266 -7.39 29.02 -9.39
N SER A 267 -6.45 29.84 -9.84
CA SER A 267 -6.58 30.64 -11.07
C SER A 267 -7.86 31.49 -11.15
N GLY A 268 -8.36 31.98 -10.00
CA GLY A 268 -9.59 32.79 -9.92
C GLY A 268 -10.89 31.99 -9.90
N GLU A 269 -10.86 30.67 -9.97
CA GLU A 269 -12.03 29.79 -9.83
C GLU A 269 -12.02 29.10 -8.47
N GLN A 270 -13.21 28.80 -7.94
CA GLN A 270 -13.37 28.07 -6.68
C GLN A 270 -13.59 26.57 -6.92
N PHE A 271 -12.94 25.80 -6.06
CA PHE A 271 -13.00 24.33 -6.09
C PHE A 271 -13.27 23.79 -4.70
N TYR A 272 -13.98 22.69 -4.64
CA TYR A 272 -14.11 21.85 -3.46
C TYR A 272 -13.09 20.72 -3.50
N GLN A 273 -12.34 20.55 -2.41
CA GLN A 273 -11.46 19.41 -2.26
C GLN A 273 -12.31 18.15 -2.00
N VAL A 274 -12.23 17.17 -2.88
CA VAL A 274 -12.98 15.89 -2.80
C VAL A 274 -12.10 14.70 -2.50
N SER A 275 -10.79 14.90 -2.45
CA SER A 275 -9.74 13.97 -2.04
C SER A 275 -8.47 14.76 -1.75
N THR A 276 -7.44 14.15 -1.15
CA THR A 276 -6.20 14.81 -0.70
C THR A 276 -5.56 15.74 -1.73
N TYR A 277 -5.62 15.40 -3.02
CA TYR A 277 -5.05 16.19 -4.12
C TYR A 277 -6.01 16.33 -5.31
N GLU A 278 -7.30 16.17 -5.07
CA GLU A 278 -8.31 16.19 -6.11
C GLU A 278 -9.42 17.17 -5.77
N PHE A 279 -9.76 17.94 -6.76
CA PHE A 279 -10.67 19.07 -6.63
C PHE A 279 -11.73 19.01 -7.71
N VAL A 280 -12.94 19.45 -7.39
CA VAL A 280 -14.03 19.65 -8.34
C VAL A 280 -14.45 21.12 -8.32
N ARG A 281 -14.78 21.69 -9.48
CA ARG A 281 -15.27 23.08 -9.53
C ARG A 281 -16.55 23.23 -8.73
N VAL A 282 -16.65 24.30 -7.97
CA VAL A 282 -17.88 24.68 -7.23
C VAL A 282 -19.07 24.80 -8.19
N SER A 283 -18.83 25.29 -9.43
CA SER A 283 -19.87 25.41 -10.48
C SER A 283 -20.43 24.07 -10.97
N ASP A 284 -19.71 22.97 -10.75
CA ASP A 284 -20.08 21.64 -11.27
C ASP A 284 -20.86 20.80 -10.23
N VAL A 285 -21.10 21.36 -9.03
CA VAL A 285 -21.74 20.65 -7.92
C VAL A 285 -22.82 21.49 -7.25
N ILE A 286 -23.63 20.83 -6.42
CA ILE A 286 -24.54 21.48 -5.45
C ILE A 286 -24.18 21.01 -4.04
N ARG A 287 -24.19 21.93 -3.08
CA ARG A 287 -24.05 21.57 -1.67
C ARG A 287 -25.34 20.97 -1.16
N ILE A 288 -25.27 19.80 -0.50
CA ILE A 288 -26.43 19.09 0.04
C ILE A 288 -26.41 18.95 1.56
N LYS A 289 -25.24 19.20 2.19
CA LYS A 289 -25.08 19.25 3.64
C LYS A 289 -23.93 20.19 4.01
#